data_31a7679659eb9c1e338f00eaa2d95ea5
#
_entry.id   31a7679659eb9c1e338f00eaa2d95ea5
#
_cell.length_a   1.000
_cell.length_b   1.000
_cell.length_c   1.000
_cell.angle_alpha   90.00
_cell.angle_beta   90.00
_cell.angle_gamma   90.00
#
_symmetry.space_group_name_H-M   'P 1'
#
loop_
_entity.id
_entity.type
_entity.pdbx_description
1 polymer ?
#
loop_
_entity_poly.entity_id
_entity_poly.type
_entity_poly.pdbx_seq_one_letter_code
_entity_poly.pdbx_strand_id
1 'polypeptide(L)'
;MKRHTLIGCFACVLSLTTWSHAQAVPTASRTGAIQIGVAGTLVNSDYAPKYYKGISVYGDFDFFHNIGIEGDMHFSVITPQDTSENSYLLGPRYSLHYKHFQPYAKALFGIGRFGFQSGSYPFPSSATYFQYALGGGLDYQVTRHINVRPFDIEFQKWPGFEPNGLSPIVYNFGVAYVLR
;
A
#
# COMPACT_ATOMS: atom_id res chain seq x y z
N MET A 1 -14.49 40.80 23.76
CA MET A 1 -13.19 40.88 23.11
C MET A 1 -12.64 39.49 22.72
N LYS A 2 -13.33 38.66 21.91
CA LYS A 2 -12.84 37.30 21.51
C LYS A 2 -13.11 36.95 20.04
N ARG A 3 -13.49 37.90 19.18
CA ARG A 3 -13.82 37.61 17.76
C ARG A 3 -12.72 37.97 16.74
N HIS A 4 -11.68 38.68 17.13
CA HIS A 4 -10.64 39.14 16.21
C HIS A 4 -9.42 38.20 16.12
N THR A 5 -9.27 37.28 17.06
CA THR A 5 -8.10 36.34 17.07
C THR A 5 -8.27 35.18 16.09
N LEU A 6 -9.49 34.81 15.73
CA LEU A 6 -9.77 33.71 14.78
C LEU A 6 -9.52 34.11 13.31
N ILE A 7 -9.69 35.38 12.98
CA ILE A 7 -9.53 35.91 11.62
C ILE A 7 -8.01 36.00 11.28
N GLY A 8 -7.16 36.27 12.26
CA GLY A 8 -5.72 36.34 12.09
C GLY A 8 -5.05 35.01 11.73
N CYS A 9 -5.54 33.90 12.28
CA CYS A 9 -5.02 32.55 11.97
C CYS A 9 -5.41 32.06 10.57
N PHE A 10 -6.59 32.45 10.07
CA PHE A 10 -7.03 32.01 8.75
C PHE A 10 -6.30 32.76 7.61
N ALA A 11 -5.90 34.01 7.84
CA ALA A 11 -5.13 34.80 6.88
C ALA A 11 -3.69 34.33 6.74
N CYS A 12 -3.08 33.75 7.80
CA CYS A 12 -1.71 33.24 7.76
C CYS A 12 -1.58 31.92 6.98
N VAL A 13 -2.64 31.13 6.87
CA VAL A 13 -2.65 29.86 6.12
C VAL A 13 -2.75 30.11 4.60
N LEU A 14 -3.38 31.21 4.19
CA LEU A 14 -3.54 31.56 2.78
C LEU A 14 -2.31 32.21 2.13
N SER A 15 -1.35 32.69 2.92
CA SER A 15 -0.13 33.34 2.39
C SER A 15 1.02 32.38 2.04
N LEU A 16 0.87 31.07 2.29
CA LEU A 16 1.90 30.07 2.00
C LEU A 16 1.78 29.44 0.60
N THR A 17 0.84 29.88 -0.23
CA THR A 17 0.54 29.25 -1.53
C THR A 17 1.18 29.92 -2.76
N THR A 18 2.09 30.87 -2.62
CA THR A 18 2.59 31.65 -3.77
C THR A 18 4.08 31.43 -4.11
N TRP A 19 4.61 30.22 -3.93
CA TRP A 19 5.91 29.88 -4.54
C TRP A 19 5.73 28.79 -5.58
N SER A 20 4.90 29.09 -6.58
CA SER A 20 4.86 28.30 -7.80
C SER A 20 5.96 28.81 -8.74
N HIS A 21 7.14 28.27 -8.64
CA HIS A 21 8.10 28.33 -9.74
C HIS A 21 7.55 27.44 -10.86
N ALA A 22 6.98 28.06 -11.86
CA ALA A 22 6.67 27.42 -13.13
C ALA A 22 7.99 27.03 -13.82
N GLN A 23 8.60 25.95 -13.39
CA GLN A 23 9.55 25.23 -14.21
C GLN A 23 8.73 24.49 -15.27
N ALA A 24 8.97 24.81 -16.53
CA ALA A 24 8.49 24.02 -17.64
C ALA A 24 9.07 22.60 -17.51
N VAL A 25 8.37 21.75 -16.81
CA VAL A 25 8.64 20.31 -16.82
C VAL A 25 8.33 19.85 -18.24
N PRO A 26 9.23 19.12 -18.93
CA PRO A 26 8.91 18.56 -20.22
C PRO A 26 7.67 17.69 -20.05
N THR A 27 6.57 18.16 -20.60
CA THR A 27 5.25 17.54 -20.60
C THR A 27 5.21 16.32 -21.54
N ALA A 28 6.07 15.35 -21.29
CA ALA A 28 5.74 13.98 -21.63
C ALA A 28 4.96 13.44 -20.42
N SER A 29 3.69 13.84 -20.33
CA SER A 29 2.78 13.30 -19.37
C SER A 29 2.72 11.79 -19.60
N ARG A 30 3.28 11.02 -18.67
CA ARG A 30 3.10 9.56 -18.58
C ARG A 30 1.65 9.28 -18.15
N THR A 31 0.71 9.67 -18.99
CA THR A 31 -0.69 9.29 -18.82
C THR A 31 -0.80 7.84 -19.24
N GLY A 32 -1.11 6.94 -18.28
CA GLY A 32 -1.38 5.54 -18.57
C GLY A 32 -0.20 4.57 -18.45
N ALA A 33 0.79 4.83 -17.61
CA ALA A 33 1.81 3.83 -17.29
C ALA A 33 1.20 2.73 -16.42
N ILE A 34 1.28 1.50 -16.89
CA ILE A 34 0.93 0.29 -16.12
C ILE A 34 2.24 -0.33 -15.64
N GLN A 35 2.32 -0.68 -14.37
CA GLN A 35 3.39 -1.53 -13.89
C GLN A 35 2.82 -2.77 -13.19
N ILE A 36 3.51 -3.90 -13.36
CA ILE A 36 3.18 -5.16 -12.71
C ILE A 36 4.45 -5.65 -12.04
N GLY A 37 4.34 -5.99 -10.76
CA GLY A 37 5.48 -6.38 -9.95
C GLY A 37 5.22 -7.58 -9.06
N VAL A 38 6.33 -8.12 -8.55
CA VAL A 38 6.37 -9.17 -7.54
C VAL A 38 7.26 -8.71 -6.40
N ALA A 39 6.91 -9.08 -5.18
CA ALA A 39 7.67 -8.73 -3.99
C ALA A 39 7.78 -9.89 -3.02
N GLY A 40 8.87 -9.92 -2.26
CA GLY A 40 8.97 -10.68 -1.04
C GLY A 40 8.31 -9.89 0.08
N THR A 41 7.50 -10.57 0.89
CA THR A 41 6.69 -9.98 1.94
C THR A 41 7.14 -10.50 3.32
N LEU A 42 7.23 -9.59 4.29
CA LEU A 42 7.37 -9.91 5.70
C LEU A 42 6.16 -9.35 6.44
N VAL A 43 5.45 -10.20 7.16
CA VAL A 43 4.25 -9.80 7.89
C VAL A 43 4.49 -9.90 9.38
N ASN A 44 4.17 -8.84 10.09
CA ASN A 44 4.08 -8.78 11.54
C ASN A 44 2.60 -8.72 11.92
N SER A 45 2.05 -9.86 12.31
CA SER A 45 0.64 -9.98 12.66
C SER A 45 0.46 -10.16 14.16
N ASP A 46 -0.62 -9.60 14.71
CA ASP A 46 -0.99 -9.80 16.12
C ASP A 46 -1.31 -11.26 16.45
N TYR A 47 -1.58 -12.07 15.43
CA TYR A 47 -1.90 -13.50 15.59
C TYR A 47 -0.66 -14.38 15.84
N ALA A 48 0.48 -14.01 15.23
CA ALA A 48 1.71 -14.80 15.30
C ALA A 48 2.77 -14.09 16.16
N PRO A 49 3.49 -14.81 17.05
CA PRO A 49 4.50 -14.20 17.92
C PRO A 49 5.77 -13.76 17.19
N LYS A 50 5.89 -14.06 15.90
CA LYS A 50 7.07 -13.75 15.07
C LYS A 50 6.64 -13.31 13.67
N TYR A 51 7.55 -12.59 13.01
CA TYR A 51 7.42 -12.29 11.58
C TYR A 51 7.33 -13.58 10.76
N TYR A 52 6.41 -13.63 9.83
CA TYR A 52 6.32 -14.68 8.84
C TYR A 52 6.50 -14.13 7.42
N LYS A 53 6.81 -15.02 6.50
CA LYS A 53 7.22 -14.67 5.15
C LYS A 53 6.12 -15.02 4.16
N GLY A 54 6.09 -14.24 3.09
CA GLY A 54 5.19 -14.46 1.97
C GLY A 54 5.74 -13.87 0.69
N ILE A 55 4.92 -13.91 -0.31
CA ILE A 55 5.12 -13.25 -1.59
C ILE A 55 3.92 -12.36 -1.87
N SER A 56 4.14 -11.27 -2.59
CA SER A 56 3.04 -10.45 -3.12
C SER A 56 3.20 -10.23 -4.62
N VAL A 57 2.06 -10.02 -5.26
CA VAL A 57 1.95 -9.55 -6.63
C VAL A 57 1.19 -8.24 -6.59
N TYR A 58 1.71 -7.23 -7.25
CA TYR A 58 1.07 -5.93 -7.29
C TYR A 58 1.00 -5.37 -8.70
N GLY A 59 0.02 -4.52 -8.94
CA GLY A 59 -0.14 -3.81 -10.19
C GLY A 59 -0.61 -2.39 -9.96
N ASP A 60 0.05 -1.45 -10.61
CA ASP A 60 -0.26 -0.03 -10.54
C ASP A 60 -0.68 0.48 -11.90
N PHE A 61 -1.65 1.36 -11.90
CA PHE A 61 -2.07 2.10 -13.08
C PHE A 61 -2.18 3.59 -12.73
N ASP A 62 -1.22 4.38 -13.22
CA ASP A 62 -1.21 5.83 -13.07
C ASP A 62 -1.97 6.46 -14.23
N PHE A 63 -3.17 7.02 -13.98
CA PHE A 63 -4.02 7.65 -14.99
C PHE A 63 -3.98 9.18 -14.96
N PHE A 64 -3.48 9.76 -13.90
CA PHE A 64 -3.27 11.21 -13.78
C PHE A 64 -1.85 11.48 -13.27
N HIS A 65 -1.35 12.70 -13.40
CA HIS A 65 0.05 13.06 -13.08
C HIS A 65 0.62 12.41 -11.82
N ASN A 66 -0.19 12.33 -10.76
CA ASN A 66 0.24 11.82 -9.45
C ASN A 66 -0.76 10.84 -8.84
N ILE A 67 -1.87 10.58 -9.53
CA ILE A 67 -2.96 9.77 -9.02
C ILE A 67 -3.09 8.51 -9.88
N GLY A 68 -3.13 7.37 -9.23
CA GLY A 68 -3.32 6.07 -9.83
C GLY A 68 -4.16 5.18 -8.93
N ILE A 69 -4.28 3.95 -9.35
CA ILE A 69 -4.81 2.84 -8.56
C ILE A 69 -3.74 1.78 -8.41
N GLU A 70 -3.70 1.13 -7.26
CA GLU A 70 -2.85 -0.01 -6.99
C GLU A 70 -3.72 -1.20 -6.56
N GLY A 71 -3.43 -2.36 -7.11
CA GLY A 71 -3.97 -3.64 -6.65
C GLY A 71 -2.87 -4.49 -6.09
N ASP A 72 -3.09 -5.06 -4.90
CA ASP A 72 -2.14 -5.89 -4.18
C ASP A 72 -2.74 -7.25 -3.80
N MET A 73 -1.96 -8.31 -4.00
CA MET A 73 -2.28 -9.66 -3.58
C MET A 73 -1.14 -10.20 -2.74
N HIS A 74 -1.39 -10.49 -1.47
CA HIS A 74 -0.40 -11.07 -0.56
C HIS A 74 -0.73 -12.54 -0.28
N PHE A 75 0.29 -13.37 -0.31
CA PHE A 75 0.21 -14.81 -0.02
C PHE A 75 1.24 -15.13 1.04
N SER A 76 0.80 -15.32 2.27
CA SER A 76 1.67 -15.53 3.42
C SER A 76 1.33 -16.81 4.16
N VAL A 77 2.36 -17.56 4.57
CA VAL A 77 2.20 -18.83 5.28
C VAL A 77 2.89 -18.73 6.64
N ILE A 78 2.15 -19.02 7.69
CA ILE A 78 2.64 -19.08 9.07
C ILE A 78 3.11 -20.51 9.35
N THR A 79 4.42 -20.73 9.30
CA THR A 79 5.06 -22.01 9.60
C THR A 79 5.58 -21.99 11.04
N PRO A 80 5.39 -23.04 11.87
CA PRO A 80 4.97 -24.41 11.58
C PRO A 80 3.47 -24.67 11.79
N GLN A 81 2.65 -23.66 11.99
CA GLN A 81 1.24 -23.83 12.38
C GLN A 81 0.29 -24.15 11.20
N ASP A 82 0.82 -24.28 10.00
CA ASP A 82 0.07 -24.58 8.77
C ASP A 82 -1.10 -23.61 8.53
N THR A 83 -0.91 -22.36 8.95
CA THR A 83 -1.90 -21.28 8.88
C THR A 83 -1.53 -20.34 7.74
N SER A 84 -2.50 -19.86 7.00
CA SER A 84 -2.26 -18.92 5.88
C SER A 84 -3.04 -17.63 6.05
N GLU A 85 -2.41 -16.52 5.66
CA GLU A 85 -3.01 -15.20 5.63
C GLU A 85 -2.85 -14.62 4.22
N ASN A 86 -3.94 -14.55 3.49
CA ASN A 86 -3.96 -14.04 2.12
C ASN A 86 -4.80 -12.77 2.04
N SER A 87 -4.28 -11.76 1.34
CA SER A 87 -4.94 -10.47 1.17
C SER A 87 -5.13 -10.14 -0.29
N TYR A 88 -6.26 -9.54 -0.62
CA TYR A 88 -6.61 -9.04 -1.95
C TYR A 88 -7.15 -7.64 -1.81
N LEU A 89 -6.36 -6.67 -2.23
CA LEU A 89 -6.57 -5.26 -1.97
C LEU A 89 -6.57 -4.46 -3.27
N LEU A 90 -7.37 -3.40 -3.33
CA LEU A 90 -7.40 -2.46 -4.43
C LEU A 90 -7.73 -1.07 -3.88
N GLY A 91 -7.12 -0.03 -4.43
CA GLY A 91 -7.45 1.33 -4.03
C GLY A 91 -6.58 2.42 -4.64
N PRO A 92 -6.83 3.67 -4.26
CA PRO A 92 -6.10 4.82 -4.77
C PRO A 92 -4.64 4.83 -4.28
N ARG A 93 -3.79 5.29 -5.19
CA ARG A 93 -2.39 5.55 -4.97
C ARG A 93 -2.07 6.99 -5.38
N TYR A 94 -1.29 7.68 -4.58
CA TYR A 94 -0.73 8.98 -4.88
C TYR A 94 0.79 8.88 -4.95
N SER A 95 1.38 9.17 -6.11
CA SER A 95 2.81 9.05 -6.35
C SER A 95 3.43 10.38 -6.76
N LEU A 96 4.62 10.68 -6.23
CA LEU A 96 5.40 11.85 -6.60
C LEU A 96 6.57 11.40 -7.49
N HIS A 97 6.75 12.06 -8.63
CA HIS A 97 7.81 11.74 -9.56
C HIS A 97 8.99 12.70 -9.37
N TYR A 98 10.10 12.22 -8.86
CA TYR A 98 11.33 12.98 -8.69
C TYR A 98 12.52 12.24 -9.32
N LYS A 99 12.83 12.57 -10.56
CA LYS A 99 13.88 11.90 -11.35
C LYS A 99 13.65 10.39 -11.43
N HIS A 100 14.51 9.60 -10.76
CA HIS A 100 14.41 8.14 -10.69
C HIS A 100 13.64 7.65 -9.47
N PHE A 101 13.33 8.52 -8.52
CA PHE A 101 12.64 8.20 -7.29
C PHE A 101 11.16 8.53 -7.41
N GLN A 102 10.33 7.61 -6.97
CA GLN A 102 8.89 7.74 -6.99
C GLN A 102 8.32 7.33 -5.63
N PRO A 103 8.42 8.21 -4.61
CA PRO A 103 7.73 7.97 -3.35
C PRO A 103 6.22 8.01 -3.57
N TYR A 104 5.50 7.14 -2.84
CA TYR A 104 4.06 7.06 -2.94
C TYR A 104 3.39 6.79 -1.59
N ALA A 105 2.11 7.12 -1.52
CA ALA A 105 1.19 6.73 -0.47
C ALA A 105 -0.01 6.03 -1.10
N LYS A 106 -0.60 5.07 -0.39
CA LYS A 106 -1.73 4.27 -0.87
C LYS A 106 -2.76 4.04 0.23
N ALA A 107 -4.02 3.92 -0.18
CA ALA A 107 -5.12 3.52 0.68
C ALA A 107 -5.90 2.43 -0.05
N LEU A 108 -5.83 1.21 0.46
CA LEU A 108 -6.37 0.03 -0.19
C LEU A 108 -7.51 -0.56 0.61
N PHE A 109 -8.47 -1.17 -0.08
CA PHE A 109 -9.63 -1.83 0.49
C PHE A 109 -9.82 -3.18 -0.19
N GLY A 110 -10.31 -4.16 0.55
CA GLY A 110 -10.54 -5.47 -0.04
C GLY A 110 -10.91 -6.53 0.97
N ILE A 111 -10.47 -7.76 0.69
CA ILE A 111 -10.78 -8.92 1.51
C ILE A 111 -9.49 -9.64 1.91
N GLY A 112 -9.50 -10.15 3.13
CA GLY A 112 -8.48 -11.05 3.64
C GLY A 112 -9.08 -12.41 3.92
N ARG A 113 -8.37 -13.45 3.51
CA ARG A 113 -8.72 -14.84 3.79
C ARG A 113 -7.72 -15.43 4.77
N PHE A 114 -8.21 -15.84 5.91
CA PHE A 114 -7.43 -16.50 6.93
C PHE A 114 -7.68 -18.01 6.88
N GLY A 115 -6.63 -18.81 6.74
CA GLY A 115 -6.68 -20.27 6.79
C GLY A 115 -6.24 -20.74 8.17
N PHE A 116 -7.13 -21.45 8.87
CA PHE A 116 -6.86 -22.00 10.19
C PHE A 116 -6.19 -23.38 10.10
N GLN A 117 -5.43 -23.72 11.12
CA GLN A 117 -4.76 -25.02 11.21
C GLN A 117 -5.74 -26.18 11.10
N SER A 118 -5.42 -27.13 10.25
CA SER A 118 -6.21 -28.35 10.06
C SER A 118 -6.24 -29.19 11.35
N GLY A 119 -7.43 -29.61 11.78
CA GLY A 119 -7.61 -30.52 12.90
C GLY A 119 -7.95 -29.88 14.26
N SER A 120 -7.92 -28.56 14.39
CA SER A 120 -8.29 -27.88 15.65
C SER A 120 -9.79 -27.57 15.80
N TYR A 121 -10.54 -27.59 14.69
CA TYR A 121 -11.98 -27.28 14.70
C TYR A 121 -12.78 -28.17 13.76
N PRO A 122 -14.04 -28.53 14.16
CA PRO A 122 -14.97 -29.27 13.30
C PRO A 122 -15.60 -28.39 12.19
N PHE A 123 -15.19 -27.09 12.03
CA PHE A 123 -15.78 -26.10 11.13
C PHE A 123 -14.77 -25.55 10.11
N PRO A 124 -15.22 -24.73 9.13
CA PRO A 124 -14.48 -24.49 7.91
C PRO A 124 -13.03 -24.07 8.17
N SER A 125 -12.13 -24.68 7.42
CA SER A 125 -10.68 -24.46 7.52
C SER A 125 -10.22 -23.05 7.13
N SER A 126 -11.13 -22.17 6.73
CA SER A 126 -10.82 -20.80 6.36
C SER A 126 -12.02 -19.85 6.51
N ALA A 127 -11.74 -18.58 6.81
CA ALA A 127 -12.73 -17.52 6.87
C ALA A 127 -12.24 -16.29 6.07
N THR A 128 -13.20 -15.52 5.54
CA THR A 128 -12.91 -14.32 4.75
C THR A 128 -13.47 -13.10 5.47
N TYR A 129 -12.67 -12.06 5.56
CA TYR A 129 -12.97 -10.83 6.27
C TYR A 129 -12.77 -9.62 5.36
N PHE A 130 -13.54 -8.55 5.61
CA PHE A 130 -13.25 -7.26 5.05
C PHE A 130 -11.94 -6.72 5.65
N GLN A 131 -11.12 -6.07 4.82
CA GLN A 131 -9.91 -5.39 5.29
C GLN A 131 -9.68 -4.09 4.55
N TYR A 132 -8.90 -3.22 5.19
CA TYR A 132 -8.34 -2.03 4.56
C TYR A 132 -6.88 -1.87 4.98
N ALA A 133 -6.13 -1.15 4.16
CA ALA A 133 -4.72 -0.88 4.39
C ALA A 133 -4.40 0.58 4.07
N LEU A 134 -3.57 1.18 4.90
CA LEU A 134 -2.92 2.45 4.63
C LEU A 134 -1.42 2.18 4.54
N GLY A 135 -0.80 2.66 3.49
CA GLY A 135 0.60 2.34 3.27
C GLY A 135 1.31 3.37 2.40
N GLY A 136 2.57 3.07 2.15
CA GLY A 136 3.40 3.85 1.26
C GLY A 136 4.80 3.28 1.15
N GLY A 137 5.49 3.74 0.15
CA GLY A 137 6.82 3.22 -0.16
C GLY A 137 7.55 4.08 -1.16
N LEU A 138 8.54 3.46 -1.77
CA LEU A 138 9.39 4.08 -2.76
C LEU A 138 9.59 3.12 -3.93
N ASP A 139 9.29 3.58 -5.14
CA ASP A 139 9.74 2.93 -6.37
C ASP A 139 10.98 3.66 -6.92
N TYR A 140 11.99 2.90 -7.31
CA TYR A 140 13.20 3.40 -7.92
C TYR A 140 13.32 2.89 -9.36
N GLN A 141 13.36 3.82 -10.30
CA GLN A 141 13.49 3.48 -11.71
C GLN A 141 14.94 3.13 -12.06
N VAL A 142 15.20 1.84 -12.27
CA VAL A 142 16.51 1.33 -12.68
C VAL A 142 16.69 1.45 -14.19
N THR A 143 15.66 1.10 -14.95
CA THR A 143 15.64 1.23 -16.41
C THR A 143 14.30 1.81 -16.87
N ARG A 144 14.12 1.97 -18.19
CA ARG A 144 12.84 2.42 -18.75
C ARG A 144 11.68 1.44 -18.49
N HIS A 145 11.98 0.17 -18.26
CA HIS A 145 11.00 -0.90 -18.11
C HIS A 145 11.08 -1.61 -16.76
N ILE A 146 12.06 -1.29 -15.90
CA ILE A 146 12.26 -1.96 -14.63
C ILE A 146 12.31 -0.93 -13.51
N ASN A 147 11.39 -1.09 -12.56
CA ASN A 147 11.38 -0.40 -11.28
C ASN A 147 11.71 -1.41 -10.18
N VAL A 148 12.46 -0.95 -9.20
CA VAL A 148 12.70 -1.68 -7.94
C VAL A 148 11.93 -0.98 -6.84
N ARG A 149 11.22 -1.74 -6.03
CA ARG A 149 10.54 -1.28 -4.82
C ARG A 149 11.40 -1.66 -3.61
N PRO A 150 12.33 -0.77 -3.17
CA PRO A 150 13.25 -1.10 -2.09
C PRO A 150 12.57 -1.24 -0.75
N PHE A 151 11.43 -0.58 -0.56
CA PHE A 151 10.56 -0.77 0.59
C PHE A 151 9.14 -0.30 0.29
N ASP A 152 8.19 -0.98 0.88
CA ASP A 152 6.78 -0.64 0.95
C ASP A 152 6.26 -1.12 2.31
N ILE A 153 5.50 -0.30 3.00
CA ILE A 153 4.96 -0.60 4.32
C ILE A 153 3.46 -0.39 4.29
N GLU A 154 2.72 -1.39 4.75
CA GLU A 154 1.27 -1.36 4.86
C GLU A 154 0.82 -1.63 6.30
N PHE A 155 -0.01 -0.75 6.81
CA PHE A 155 -0.75 -0.93 8.05
C PHE A 155 -2.14 -1.43 7.68
N GLN A 156 -2.35 -2.72 7.85
CA GLN A 156 -3.61 -3.37 7.51
C GLN A 156 -4.52 -3.45 8.75
N LYS A 157 -5.84 -3.49 8.52
CA LYS A 157 -6.83 -3.71 9.56
C LYS A 157 -7.95 -4.61 9.04
N TRP A 158 -8.27 -5.65 9.81
CA TRP A 158 -9.33 -6.63 9.57
C TRP A 158 -10.37 -6.53 10.69
N PRO A 159 -11.32 -5.59 10.63
CA PRO A 159 -12.19 -5.30 11.77
C PRO A 159 -13.13 -6.44 12.15
N GLY A 160 -13.46 -7.32 11.22
CA GLY A 160 -14.33 -8.49 11.47
C GLY A 160 -13.64 -9.71 12.06
N PHE A 161 -12.33 -9.68 12.29
CA PHE A 161 -11.59 -10.79 12.90
C PHE A 161 -11.74 -10.76 14.43
N GLU A 162 -12.40 -11.75 15.00
CA GLU A 162 -12.65 -11.81 16.45
C GLU A 162 -11.40 -12.23 17.25
N PRO A 163 -11.23 -11.76 18.52
CA PRO A 163 -12.16 -10.93 19.29
C PRO A 163 -12.00 -9.41 19.09
N ASN A 164 -10.86 -8.89 18.61
CA ASN A 164 -10.53 -7.47 18.59
C ASN A 164 -10.12 -6.93 17.20
N GLY A 165 -10.33 -7.72 16.16
CA GLY A 165 -9.78 -7.44 14.83
C GLY A 165 -8.30 -7.84 14.72
N LEU A 166 -7.80 -7.95 13.50
CA LEU A 166 -6.40 -8.20 13.21
C LEU A 166 -5.76 -6.93 12.64
N SER A 167 -4.52 -6.65 13.02
CA SER A 167 -3.80 -5.42 12.62
C SER A 167 -2.38 -5.74 12.13
N PRO A 168 -2.23 -6.49 11.01
CA PRO A 168 -0.92 -6.84 10.52
C PRO A 168 -0.20 -5.62 9.92
N ILE A 169 1.12 -5.58 10.13
CA ILE A 169 2.03 -4.68 9.43
C ILE A 169 2.78 -5.50 8.40
N VAL A 170 2.68 -5.08 7.15
CA VAL A 170 3.26 -5.78 6.01
C VAL A 170 4.40 -4.95 5.44
N TYR A 171 5.55 -5.58 5.23
CA TYR A 171 6.74 -4.99 4.61
C TYR A 171 7.01 -5.72 3.29
N ASN A 172 7.06 -4.98 2.20
CA ASN A 172 7.27 -5.51 0.86
C ASN A 172 8.58 -4.99 0.25
N PHE A 173 9.30 -5.87 -0.46
CA PHE A 173 10.51 -5.57 -1.20
C PHE A 173 10.40 -6.23 -2.57
N GLY A 174 10.38 -5.46 -3.64
CA GLY A 174 9.99 -6.01 -4.93
C GLY A 174 10.65 -5.41 -6.15
N VAL A 175 10.24 -5.97 -7.29
CA VAL A 175 10.62 -5.51 -8.63
C VAL A 175 9.38 -5.51 -9.52
N ALA A 176 9.25 -4.49 -10.37
CA ALA A 176 8.15 -4.36 -11.30
C ALA A 176 8.63 -4.13 -12.73
N TYR A 177 7.83 -4.62 -13.66
CA TYR A 177 7.95 -4.31 -15.07
C TYR A 177 6.94 -3.23 -15.48
N VAL A 178 7.45 -2.18 -16.13
CA VAL A 178 6.66 -1.04 -16.60
C VAL A 178 6.28 -1.24 -18.05
N LEU A 179 4.97 -1.37 -18.31
CA LEU A 179 4.38 -1.36 -19.63
C LEU A 179 4.16 0.10 -20.09
N ARG A 180 4.60 0.43 -21.29
CA ARG A 180 4.47 1.78 -21.90
C ARG A 180 3.84 1.69 -23.26
#